data_d7e29162ac7aeab0c86ee567724719f3
#
_entry.id   d7e29162ac7aeab0c86ee567724719f3
#
_cell.length_a   1.000
_cell.length_b   1.000
_cell.length_c   1.000
_cell.angle_alpha   90.00
_cell.angle_beta   90.00
_cell.angle_gamma   90.00
#
_symmetry.space_group_name_H-M   'P 1'
#
loop_
_entity.id
_entity.type
_entity.pdbx_description
1 polymer ?
#
loop_
_entity_poly.entity_id
_entity_poly.type
_entity_poly.pdbx_seq_one_letter_code
_entity_poly.pdbx_strand_id
1 'polypeptide(L)'
;CLCLSAGLALYLFATLRHPARASLETAARLPRNSYGGADSRYDLIVDGLGDGETELCLPVQARRYTDAEFKAAADRCMEKLPLVVLNGNASLAEIRGRLDFPALFPEEGLSASYLSSDPALLDSYGNVNNAALTGPAELTLTVTLRDTPAREGLRFLLPLTILPPAADPAAQRTKDFLAYLQAEDSRQATAPELSLPREYEGHALRYREKKRSEARLFLLLGAVAALLFL
;
A
#
# COMPACT_ATOMS: atom_id res chain seq x y z
N CYS A 1 -6.04 58.87 14.96
CA CYS A 1 -5.27 58.62 13.69
C CYS A 1 -4.88 57.17 13.51
N LEU A 2 -4.51 56.42 14.56
CA LEU A 2 -4.06 54.99 14.44
C LEU A 2 -5.20 54.02 14.00
N CYS A 3 -6.45 54.28 14.40
CA CYS A 3 -7.58 53.42 14.00
C CYS A 3 -7.99 53.56 12.52
N LEU A 4 -7.83 54.75 11.96
CA LEU A 4 -8.10 55.02 10.55
C LEU A 4 -7.06 54.40 9.63
N SER A 5 -5.78 54.38 10.01
CA SER A 5 -4.71 53.76 9.24
C SER A 5 -4.81 52.22 9.29
N ALA A 6 -5.19 51.62 10.41
CA ALA A 6 -5.42 50.15 10.52
C ALA A 6 -6.64 49.72 9.72
N GLY A 7 -7.74 50.51 9.72
CA GLY A 7 -8.92 50.23 8.91
C GLY A 7 -8.64 50.30 7.40
N LEU A 8 -7.87 51.30 6.98
CA LEU A 8 -7.49 51.46 5.56
C LEU A 8 -6.53 50.34 5.12
N ALA A 9 -5.58 49.92 5.97
CA ALA A 9 -4.70 48.82 5.68
C ALA A 9 -5.44 47.49 5.58
N LEU A 10 -6.42 47.23 6.47
CA LEU A 10 -7.30 46.06 6.40
C LEU A 10 -8.20 46.08 5.15
N TYR A 11 -8.73 47.21 4.81
CA TYR A 11 -9.55 47.37 3.60
C TYR A 11 -8.74 47.17 2.33
N LEU A 12 -7.53 47.76 2.24
CA LEU A 12 -6.59 47.53 1.13
C LEU A 12 -6.13 46.07 1.07
N PHE A 13 -5.86 45.42 2.22
CA PHE A 13 -5.47 44.04 2.27
C PHE A 13 -6.62 43.09 1.85
N ALA A 14 -7.86 43.41 2.22
CA ALA A 14 -9.03 42.67 1.78
C ALA A 14 -9.32 42.84 0.29
N THR A 15 -9.18 44.07 -0.26
CA THR A 15 -9.37 44.32 -1.69
C THR A 15 -8.25 43.79 -2.57
N LEU A 16 -7.00 43.73 -2.07
CA LEU A 16 -5.87 43.11 -2.79
C LEU A 16 -5.91 41.58 -2.77
N ARG A 17 -6.58 40.98 -1.80
CA ARG A 17 -6.79 39.53 -1.74
C ARG A 17 -7.92 38.98 -2.63
N HIS A 18 -8.76 39.86 -3.19
CA HIS A 18 -9.85 39.48 -4.09
C HIS A 18 -9.70 40.13 -5.47
N PRO A 19 -8.74 39.65 -6.30
CA PRO A 19 -8.61 40.13 -7.69
C PRO A 19 -9.88 39.83 -8.54
N ALA A 20 -10.80 39.00 -8.01
CA ALA A 20 -12.02 38.59 -8.69
C ALA A 20 -13.03 39.73 -8.95
N ARG A 21 -13.04 40.78 -8.09
CA ARG A 21 -14.04 41.87 -8.24
C ARG A 21 -13.86 42.65 -9.54
N ALA A 22 -12.65 43.01 -9.90
CA ALA A 22 -12.35 43.74 -11.12
C ALA A 22 -12.60 42.93 -12.42
N SER A 23 -12.52 41.59 -12.36
CA SER A 23 -12.73 40.72 -13.51
C SER A 23 -14.20 40.43 -13.80
N LEU A 24 -15.10 40.51 -12.80
CA LEU A 24 -16.53 40.32 -12.95
C LEU A 24 -17.18 41.47 -13.68
N GLU A 25 -16.81 42.71 -13.38
CA GLU A 25 -17.37 43.92 -14.03
C GLU A 25 -16.95 44.02 -15.51
N THR A 26 -15.77 43.50 -15.86
CA THR A 26 -15.22 43.66 -17.21
C THR A 26 -15.47 42.43 -18.10
N ALA A 27 -15.49 41.21 -17.57
CA ALA A 27 -15.50 40.00 -18.39
C ALA A 27 -16.45 38.91 -17.89
N ALA A 28 -17.21 39.12 -16.80
CA ALA A 28 -18.11 38.14 -16.17
C ALA A 28 -17.44 36.78 -15.94
N ARG A 29 -16.17 36.79 -15.48
CA ARG A 29 -15.35 35.55 -15.26
C ARG A 29 -14.98 35.39 -13.80
N LEU A 30 -15.20 34.20 -13.28
CA LEU A 30 -14.77 33.83 -11.93
C LEU A 30 -13.53 32.92 -12.02
N PRO A 31 -12.43 33.29 -11.32
CA PRO A 31 -11.27 32.43 -11.28
C PRO A 31 -11.59 31.14 -10.49
N ARG A 32 -11.04 30.03 -10.96
CA ARG A 32 -11.05 28.76 -10.25
C ARG A 32 -9.70 28.55 -9.57
N ASN A 33 -9.72 27.95 -8.39
CA ASN A 33 -8.49 27.48 -7.78
C ASN A 33 -7.79 26.44 -8.69
N SER A 34 -6.48 26.35 -8.57
CA SER A 34 -5.71 25.35 -9.30
C SER A 34 -6.14 23.93 -8.92
N TYR A 35 -5.77 22.96 -9.74
CA TYR A 35 -6.03 21.56 -9.48
C TYR A 35 -5.54 21.14 -8.06
N GLY A 36 -6.36 20.33 -7.37
CA GLY A 36 -6.08 19.91 -5.99
C GLY A 36 -6.31 20.97 -4.91
N GLY A 37 -6.64 22.21 -5.31
CA GLY A 37 -7.06 23.26 -4.38
C GLY A 37 -8.49 23.05 -3.85
N ALA A 38 -8.84 23.78 -2.79
CA ALA A 38 -10.19 23.78 -2.26
C ALA A 38 -11.17 24.45 -3.25
N ASP A 39 -12.43 24.06 -3.20
CA ASP A 39 -13.51 24.75 -3.91
C ASP A 39 -13.63 26.17 -3.38
N SER A 40 -13.95 27.11 -4.28
CA SER A 40 -14.17 28.52 -3.95
C SER A 40 -15.66 28.76 -3.77
N ARG A 41 -16.01 29.74 -2.96
CA ARG A 41 -17.37 30.23 -2.79
C ARG A 41 -17.38 31.73 -3.12
N TYR A 42 -18.30 32.14 -4.00
CA TYR A 42 -18.48 33.52 -4.41
C TYR A 42 -19.88 34.00 -4.06
N ASP A 43 -19.97 35.07 -3.32
CA ASP A 43 -21.23 35.77 -3.06
C ASP A 43 -21.40 36.83 -4.17
N LEU A 44 -22.44 36.68 -4.98
CA LEU A 44 -22.69 37.45 -6.19
C LEU A 44 -23.96 38.25 -5.99
N ILE A 45 -23.96 39.48 -6.52
CA ILE A 45 -25.16 40.30 -6.72
C ILE A 45 -25.43 40.30 -8.24
N VAL A 46 -26.62 39.88 -8.61
CA VAL A 46 -27.03 39.78 -10.02
C VAL A 46 -28.24 40.66 -10.26
N ASP A 47 -28.10 41.59 -11.20
CA ASP A 47 -29.19 42.43 -11.67
C ASP A 47 -29.89 41.81 -12.87
N GLY A 48 -31.19 42.07 -13.02
CA GLY A 48 -31.96 41.65 -14.19
C GLY A 48 -32.57 40.24 -14.11
N LEU A 49 -32.50 39.57 -12.95
CA LEU A 49 -33.24 38.32 -12.71
C LEU A 49 -34.68 38.55 -12.27
N GLY A 50 -35.06 39.81 -11.92
CA GLY A 50 -36.38 40.21 -11.42
C GLY A 50 -36.44 41.73 -11.22
N ASP A 51 -37.34 42.20 -10.32
CA ASP A 51 -37.55 43.63 -10.05
C ASP A 51 -36.48 44.23 -9.08
N GLY A 52 -35.23 43.78 -9.13
CA GLY A 52 -34.17 44.31 -8.29
C GLY A 52 -32.91 43.41 -8.26
N GLU A 53 -31.98 43.79 -7.39
CA GLU A 53 -30.75 43.04 -7.14
C GLU A 53 -31.05 41.69 -6.45
N THR A 54 -30.46 40.61 -6.96
CA THR A 54 -30.57 39.28 -6.37
C THR A 54 -29.21 38.81 -5.83
N GLU A 55 -29.14 38.54 -4.54
CA GLU A 55 -27.94 37.94 -3.93
C GLU A 55 -27.96 36.42 -4.09
N LEU A 56 -26.85 35.85 -4.55
CA LEU A 56 -26.67 34.40 -4.66
C LEU A 56 -25.26 33.98 -4.28
N CYS A 57 -25.15 32.79 -3.70
CA CYS A 57 -23.89 32.21 -3.34
C CYS A 57 -23.58 31.05 -4.29
N LEU A 58 -22.51 31.19 -5.07
CA LEU A 58 -22.10 30.23 -6.08
C LEU A 58 -20.88 29.44 -5.62
N PRO A 59 -21.00 28.11 -5.35
CA PRO A 59 -19.86 27.23 -5.18
C PRO A 59 -19.20 26.99 -6.54
N VAL A 60 -17.90 27.28 -6.64
CA VAL A 60 -17.09 27.09 -7.84
C VAL A 60 -16.03 26.04 -7.53
N GLN A 61 -16.14 24.89 -8.19
CA GLN A 61 -15.17 23.81 -8.02
C GLN A 61 -13.78 24.25 -8.50
N ALA A 62 -12.73 23.72 -7.85
CA ALA A 62 -11.37 23.86 -8.33
C ALA A 62 -11.23 23.34 -9.78
N ARG A 63 -10.26 23.86 -10.50
CA ARG A 63 -9.99 23.47 -11.89
C ARG A 63 -9.56 21.98 -11.93
N ARG A 64 -10.15 21.22 -12.84
CA ARG A 64 -9.73 19.84 -13.10
C ARG A 64 -8.54 19.81 -14.04
N TYR A 65 -7.80 18.72 -14.05
CA TYR A 65 -6.76 18.48 -15.03
C TYR A 65 -7.33 18.47 -16.46
N THR A 66 -6.63 19.07 -17.40
CA THR A 66 -6.76 18.74 -18.82
C THR A 66 -6.21 17.34 -19.08
N ASP A 67 -6.49 16.73 -20.23
CA ASP A 67 -5.98 15.38 -20.54
C ASP A 67 -4.45 15.35 -20.62
N ALA A 68 -3.83 16.41 -21.14
CA ALA A 68 -2.38 16.53 -21.20
C ALA A 68 -1.74 16.65 -19.79
N GLU A 69 -2.34 17.46 -18.92
CA GLU A 69 -1.89 17.63 -17.55
C GLU A 69 -2.07 16.35 -16.73
N PHE A 70 -3.21 15.65 -16.91
CA PHE A 70 -3.48 14.37 -16.26
C PHE A 70 -2.45 13.32 -16.67
N LYS A 71 -2.18 13.22 -17.99
CA LYS A 71 -1.15 12.31 -18.48
C LYS A 71 0.22 12.63 -17.89
N ALA A 72 0.63 13.89 -17.89
CA ALA A 72 1.91 14.31 -17.32
C ALA A 72 2.01 14.04 -15.80
N ALA A 73 0.91 14.21 -15.05
CA ALA A 73 0.85 13.86 -13.63
C ALA A 73 0.96 12.34 -13.41
N ALA A 74 0.25 11.56 -14.24
CA ALA A 74 0.32 10.11 -14.19
C ALA A 74 1.71 9.57 -14.54
N ASP A 75 2.38 10.14 -15.55
CA ASP A 75 3.75 9.77 -15.92
C ASP A 75 4.71 10.02 -14.73
N ARG A 76 4.60 11.16 -14.01
CA ARG A 76 5.39 11.42 -12.80
C ARG A 76 5.11 10.44 -11.66
N CYS A 77 3.84 10.03 -11.48
CA CYS A 77 3.51 8.98 -10.51
C CYS A 77 4.21 7.67 -10.88
N MET A 78 4.20 7.30 -12.16
CA MET A 78 4.81 6.05 -12.63
C MET A 78 6.34 6.06 -12.53
N GLU A 79 7.00 7.20 -12.66
CA GLU A 79 8.44 7.33 -12.41
C GLU A 79 8.81 7.04 -10.94
N LYS A 80 7.96 7.50 -10.00
CA LYS A 80 8.17 7.30 -8.56
C LYS A 80 7.71 5.93 -8.06
N LEU A 81 6.70 5.36 -8.71
CA LEU A 81 6.02 4.15 -8.25
C LEU A 81 6.95 2.96 -7.96
N PRO A 82 7.94 2.61 -8.82
CA PRO A 82 8.82 1.48 -8.55
C PRO A 82 9.56 1.58 -7.22
N LEU A 83 9.92 2.79 -6.80
CA LEU A 83 10.63 3.02 -5.53
C LEU A 83 9.69 2.92 -4.33
N VAL A 84 8.45 3.38 -4.48
CA VAL A 84 7.47 3.40 -3.39
C VAL A 84 6.94 1.99 -3.11
N VAL A 85 6.68 1.19 -4.16
CA VAL A 85 6.05 -0.13 -3.99
C VAL A 85 7.00 -1.20 -3.44
N LEU A 86 8.31 -1.02 -3.51
CA LEU A 86 9.30 -2.06 -3.17
C LEU A 86 9.24 -2.53 -1.72
N ASN A 87 8.90 -1.65 -0.77
CA ASN A 87 8.75 -2.00 0.66
C ASN A 87 9.87 -2.93 1.19
N GLY A 88 11.12 -2.59 0.90
CA GLY A 88 12.30 -3.36 1.33
C GLY A 88 12.70 -4.51 0.41
N ASN A 89 11.97 -4.80 -0.68
CA ASN A 89 12.46 -5.67 -1.73
C ASN A 89 13.58 -4.99 -2.54
N ALA A 90 14.52 -5.76 -3.06
CA ALA A 90 15.69 -5.23 -3.77
C ALA A 90 15.31 -4.54 -5.08
N SER A 91 14.38 -5.12 -5.85
CA SER A 91 13.89 -4.60 -7.12
C SER A 91 12.54 -5.24 -7.50
N LEU A 92 11.90 -4.72 -8.55
CA LEU A 92 10.69 -5.32 -9.13
C LEU A 92 10.94 -6.70 -9.76
N ALA A 93 12.20 -7.01 -10.09
CA ALA A 93 12.61 -8.33 -10.59
C ALA A 93 12.99 -9.31 -9.47
N GLU A 94 13.01 -8.86 -8.21
CA GLU A 94 13.44 -9.67 -7.07
C GLU A 94 12.52 -9.47 -5.86
N ILE A 95 11.25 -9.76 -6.04
CA ILE A 95 10.23 -9.60 -5.00
C ILE A 95 10.16 -10.89 -4.18
N ARG A 96 10.35 -10.79 -2.87
CA ARG A 96 10.23 -11.89 -1.92
C ARG A 96 9.20 -11.63 -0.82
N GLY A 97 8.99 -10.37 -0.50
CA GLY A 97 8.10 -9.92 0.57
C GLY A 97 7.00 -9.03 0.05
N ARG A 98 6.13 -8.62 0.97
CA ARG A 98 5.00 -7.73 0.69
C ARG A 98 5.45 -6.47 -0.06
N LEU A 99 4.64 -6.05 -1.03
CA LEU A 99 4.73 -4.75 -1.69
C LEU A 99 3.85 -3.72 -0.96
N ASP A 100 4.18 -2.44 -1.09
CA ASP A 100 3.34 -1.35 -0.61
C ASP A 100 2.60 -0.72 -1.80
N PHE A 101 1.26 -0.71 -1.73
CA PHE A 101 0.40 -0.19 -2.79
C PHE A 101 -0.29 1.10 -2.33
N PRO A 102 0.32 2.28 -2.55
CA PRO A 102 -0.29 3.54 -2.17
C PRO A 102 -1.58 3.77 -2.95
N ALA A 103 -2.70 3.94 -2.24
CA ALA A 103 -3.99 4.21 -2.86
C ALA A 103 -4.11 5.66 -3.38
N LEU A 104 -3.25 6.56 -2.93
CA LEU A 104 -3.28 8.00 -3.25
C LEU A 104 -1.87 8.54 -3.45
N PHE A 105 -1.70 9.35 -4.47
CA PHE A 105 -0.54 10.20 -4.71
C PHE A 105 -0.91 11.67 -4.42
N PRO A 106 -0.74 12.13 -3.17
CA PRO A 106 -1.28 13.43 -2.75
C PRO A 106 -0.64 14.61 -3.46
N GLU A 107 0.62 14.52 -3.85
CA GLU A 107 1.33 15.58 -4.58
C GLU A 107 0.71 15.85 -5.97
N GLU A 108 0.28 14.80 -6.66
CA GLU A 108 -0.38 14.85 -7.95
C GLU A 108 -1.90 14.79 -7.83
N GLY A 109 -2.45 14.52 -6.64
CA GLY A 109 -3.89 14.36 -6.40
C GLY A 109 -4.52 13.19 -7.17
N LEU A 110 -3.73 12.15 -7.48
CA LEU A 110 -4.20 10.99 -8.21
C LEU A 110 -4.44 9.81 -7.27
N SER A 111 -5.54 9.11 -7.49
CA SER A 111 -5.81 7.81 -6.86
C SER A 111 -5.26 6.68 -7.73
N ALA A 112 -4.79 5.61 -7.07
CA ALA A 112 -4.26 4.43 -7.71
C ALA A 112 -5.04 3.18 -7.32
N SER A 113 -5.19 2.27 -8.26
CA SER A 113 -5.67 0.91 -8.00
C SER A 113 -4.78 -0.10 -8.72
N TYR A 114 -4.65 -1.27 -8.11
CA TYR A 114 -3.68 -2.29 -8.50
C TYR A 114 -4.39 -3.61 -8.79
N LEU A 115 -4.03 -4.23 -9.90
CA LEU A 115 -4.55 -5.53 -10.31
C LEU A 115 -3.40 -6.40 -10.81
N SER A 116 -3.16 -7.51 -10.11
CA SER A 116 -2.18 -8.51 -10.53
C SER A 116 -2.75 -9.41 -11.61
N SER A 117 -1.91 -9.87 -12.53
CA SER A 117 -2.27 -10.93 -13.48
C SER A 117 -2.45 -12.29 -12.79
N ASP A 118 -1.88 -12.46 -11.58
CA ASP A 118 -2.07 -13.63 -10.73
C ASP A 118 -2.40 -13.20 -9.29
N PRO A 119 -3.70 -13.03 -8.96
CA PRO A 119 -4.13 -12.63 -7.62
C PRO A 119 -3.86 -13.68 -6.52
N ALA A 120 -3.63 -14.95 -6.88
CA ALA A 120 -3.29 -15.98 -5.92
C ALA A 120 -1.84 -15.84 -5.42
N LEU A 121 -0.96 -15.31 -6.27
CA LEU A 121 0.44 -15.06 -5.97
C LEU A 121 0.70 -13.66 -5.40
N LEU A 122 0.00 -12.63 -5.92
CA LEU A 122 0.08 -11.24 -5.47
C LEU A 122 -1.32 -10.66 -5.42
N ASP A 123 -1.82 -10.37 -4.22
CA ASP A 123 -3.16 -9.79 -4.04
C ASP A 123 -3.19 -8.27 -4.26
N SER A 124 -4.39 -7.69 -4.24
CA SER A 124 -4.62 -6.24 -4.42
C SER A 124 -4.12 -5.38 -3.25
N TYR A 125 -3.68 -5.98 -2.16
CA TYR A 125 -3.10 -5.31 -0.99
C TYR A 125 -1.58 -5.39 -0.95
N GLY A 126 -0.95 -6.00 -1.97
CA GLY A 126 0.48 -6.18 -2.06
C GLY A 126 1.02 -7.38 -1.27
N ASN A 127 0.16 -8.25 -0.73
CA ASN A 127 0.64 -9.46 -0.06
C ASN A 127 1.11 -10.48 -1.10
N VAL A 128 2.29 -11.04 -0.87
CA VAL A 128 2.94 -12.03 -1.73
C VAL A 128 2.81 -13.41 -1.11
N ASN A 129 2.25 -14.36 -1.85
CA ASN A 129 2.09 -15.75 -1.43
C ASN A 129 3.05 -16.66 -2.22
N ASN A 130 4.33 -16.59 -1.89
CA ASN A 130 5.41 -17.31 -2.58
C ASN A 130 5.85 -18.61 -1.89
N ALA A 131 5.17 -19.04 -0.82
CA ALA A 131 5.59 -20.19 0.00
C ALA A 131 5.68 -21.52 -0.80
N ALA A 132 4.85 -21.69 -1.83
CA ALA A 132 4.83 -22.85 -2.68
C ALA A 132 5.74 -22.74 -3.92
N LEU A 133 6.36 -21.60 -4.17
CA LEU A 133 7.22 -21.40 -5.33
C LEU A 133 8.53 -22.17 -5.18
N THR A 134 8.88 -22.93 -6.22
CA THR A 134 10.16 -23.62 -6.37
C THR A 134 11.14 -22.88 -7.28
N GLY A 135 10.67 -21.86 -8.02
CA GLY A 135 11.46 -21.02 -8.91
C GLY A 135 10.82 -19.64 -9.07
N PRO A 136 11.47 -18.72 -9.81
CA PRO A 136 10.92 -17.41 -10.10
C PRO A 136 9.59 -17.49 -10.85
N ALA A 137 8.65 -16.61 -10.52
CA ALA A 137 7.36 -16.46 -11.19
C ALA A 137 7.22 -15.03 -11.71
N GLU A 138 7.00 -14.91 -13.02
CA GLU A 138 6.76 -13.63 -13.67
C GLU A 138 5.28 -13.31 -13.69
N LEU A 139 4.93 -12.06 -13.37
CA LEU A 139 3.57 -11.54 -13.45
C LEU A 139 3.56 -10.07 -13.88
N THR A 140 2.40 -9.59 -14.25
CA THR A 140 2.20 -8.18 -14.62
C THR A 140 1.25 -7.53 -13.61
N LEU A 141 1.67 -6.40 -13.05
CA LEU A 141 0.83 -5.55 -12.23
C LEU A 141 0.24 -4.45 -13.10
N THR A 142 -1.07 -4.41 -13.24
CA THR A 142 -1.79 -3.31 -13.88
C THR A 142 -2.06 -2.23 -12.84
N VAL A 143 -1.48 -1.06 -13.05
CA VAL A 143 -1.70 0.14 -12.23
C VAL A 143 -2.65 1.06 -12.96
N THR A 144 -3.76 1.43 -12.32
CA THR A 144 -4.74 2.38 -12.89
C THR A 144 -4.75 3.64 -12.06
N LEU A 145 -4.40 4.77 -12.68
CA LEU A 145 -4.39 6.10 -12.06
C LEU A 145 -5.61 6.91 -12.48
N ARG A 146 -6.24 7.61 -11.54
CA ARG A 146 -7.42 8.46 -11.77
C ARG A 146 -7.31 9.76 -10.98
N ASP A 147 -7.76 10.85 -11.59
CA ASP A 147 -7.95 12.14 -10.89
C ASP A 147 -9.36 12.28 -10.32
N THR A 148 -10.37 11.73 -10.99
CA THR A 148 -11.76 11.72 -10.56
C THR A 148 -12.41 10.37 -10.86
N PRO A 149 -13.47 9.98 -10.13
CA PRO A 149 -14.22 8.76 -10.42
C PRO A 149 -14.88 8.78 -11.81
N ALA A 150 -15.21 9.98 -12.33
CA ALA A 150 -15.93 10.13 -13.60
C ALA A 150 -15.02 10.05 -14.84
N ARG A 151 -13.69 10.20 -14.66
CA ARG A 151 -12.74 10.09 -15.78
C ARG A 151 -12.24 8.65 -15.92
N GLU A 152 -12.10 8.20 -17.15
CA GLU A 152 -11.41 6.95 -17.43
C GLU A 152 -9.95 7.03 -16.92
N GLY A 153 -9.54 6.01 -16.17
CA GLY A 153 -8.19 5.94 -15.62
C GLY A 153 -7.15 5.56 -16.67
N LEU A 154 -5.95 6.12 -16.52
CA LEU A 154 -4.79 5.68 -17.29
C LEU A 154 -4.24 4.39 -16.70
N ARG A 155 -4.01 3.39 -17.57
CA ARG A 155 -3.51 2.07 -17.21
C ARG A 155 -2.05 1.92 -17.61
N PHE A 156 -1.25 1.43 -16.68
CA PHE A 156 0.16 1.13 -16.87
C PHE A 156 0.43 -0.32 -16.50
N LEU A 157 1.29 -0.97 -17.26
CA LEU A 157 1.69 -2.35 -17.02
C LEU A 157 3.10 -2.38 -16.44
N LEU A 158 3.24 -2.98 -15.28
CA LEU A 158 4.51 -3.08 -14.55
C LEU A 158 4.89 -4.56 -14.43
N PRO A 159 5.94 -5.02 -15.14
CA PRO A 159 6.41 -6.39 -15.01
C PRO A 159 7.07 -6.60 -13.66
N LEU A 160 6.74 -7.71 -13.01
CA LEU A 160 7.25 -8.11 -11.71
C LEU A 160 7.77 -9.54 -11.77
N THR A 161 8.82 -9.85 -10.98
CA THR A 161 9.26 -11.22 -10.76
C THR A 161 9.23 -11.53 -9.27
N ILE A 162 8.39 -12.50 -8.89
CA ILE A 162 8.33 -12.99 -7.52
C ILE A 162 9.26 -14.18 -7.37
N LEU A 163 10.14 -14.10 -6.38
CA LEU A 163 11.08 -15.15 -6.06
C LEU A 163 10.53 -16.06 -4.94
N PRO A 164 10.96 -17.32 -4.88
CA PRO A 164 10.72 -18.17 -3.73
C PRO A 164 11.16 -17.49 -2.43
N PRO A 165 10.60 -17.87 -1.27
CA PRO A 165 11.07 -17.35 0.01
C PRO A 165 12.57 -17.58 0.12
N ALA A 166 13.28 -16.64 0.76
CA ALA A 166 14.70 -16.84 1.05
C ALA A 166 14.83 -18.13 1.89
N ALA A 167 15.70 -19.03 1.47
CA ALA A 167 15.99 -20.20 2.28
C ALA A 167 16.50 -19.70 3.63
N ASP A 168 15.78 -20.03 4.71
CA ASP A 168 16.30 -19.81 6.06
C ASP A 168 17.49 -20.74 6.27
N PRO A 169 18.71 -20.23 6.42
CA PRO A 169 19.90 -21.07 6.61
C PRO A 169 19.80 -21.97 7.82
N ALA A 170 19.03 -21.57 8.85
CA ALA A 170 18.80 -22.38 10.03
C ALA A 170 17.82 -23.52 9.75
N ALA A 171 16.74 -23.23 9.01
CA ALA A 171 15.79 -24.26 8.58
C ALA A 171 16.45 -25.26 7.62
N GLN A 172 17.29 -24.79 6.69
CA GLN A 172 18.03 -25.67 5.79
C GLN A 172 19.01 -26.57 6.56
N ARG A 173 19.84 -26.01 7.45
CA ARG A 173 20.73 -26.80 8.31
C ARG A 173 19.97 -27.83 9.14
N THR A 174 18.79 -27.50 9.63
CA THR A 174 17.94 -28.44 10.37
C THR A 174 17.48 -29.60 9.51
N LYS A 175 17.11 -29.35 8.24
CA LYS A 175 16.74 -30.40 7.27
C LYS A 175 17.94 -31.29 6.94
N ASP A 176 19.09 -30.68 6.66
CA ASP A 176 20.31 -31.38 6.30
C ASP A 176 20.81 -32.27 7.48
N PHE A 177 20.72 -31.75 8.70
CA PHE A 177 21.04 -32.49 9.89
C PHE A 177 20.05 -33.66 10.13
N LEU A 178 18.76 -33.47 9.91
CA LEU A 178 17.77 -34.55 10.00
C LEU A 178 18.06 -35.65 8.96
N ALA A 179 18.37 -35.28 7.72
CA ALA A 179 18.75 -36.24 6.67
C ALA A 179 20.04 -37.02 7.05
N TYR A 180 21.01 -36.32 7.63
CA TYR A 180 22.23 -36.96 8.16
C TYR A 180 21.90 -37.97 9.26
N LEU A 181 21.05 -37.63 10.23
CA LEU A 181 20.62 -38.54 11.30
C LEU A 181 19.88 -39.77 10.75
N GLN A 182 19.04 -39.62 9.75
CA GLN A 182 18.34 -40.71 9.08
C GLN A 182 19.30 -41.65 8.34
N ALA A 183 20.36 -41.09 7.73
CA ALA A 183 21.40 -41.87 7.11
C ALA A 183 22.23 -42.63 8.15
N GLU A 184 22.51 -42.04 9.33
CA GLU A 184 23.17 -42.70 10.45
C GLU A 184 22.32 -43.83 11.03
N ASP A 185 21.02 -43.61 11.22
CA ASP A 185 20.07 -44.63 11.66
C ASP A 185 20.10 -45.86 10.71
N SER A 186 20.05 -45.60 9.39
CA SER A 186 20.13 -46.66 8.38
C SER A 186 21.45 -47.40 8.40
N ARG A 187 22.59 -46.71 8.66
CA ARG A 187 23.91 -47.32 8.79
C ARG A 187 24.05 -48.22 10.05
N GLN A 188 23.38 -47.81 11.13
CA GLN A 188 23.41 -48.49 12.43
C GLN A 188 22.21 -49.45 12.62
N ALA A 189 21.47 -49.79 11.57
CA ALA A 189 20.21 -50.54 11.64
C ALA A 189 20.32 -51.91 12.36
N THR A 190 21.54 -52.52 12.46
CA THR A 190 21.79 -53.76 13.16
C THR A 190 22.29 -53.56 14.61
N ALA A 191 22.56 -52.34 15.03
CA ALA A 191 22.99 -52.01 16.36
C ALA A 191 21.80 -51.99 17.33
N PRO A 192 21.95 -52.41 18.60
CA PRO A 192 20.87 -52.34 19.58
C PRO A 192 20.48 -50.93 19.98
N GLU A 193 21.36 -49.93 19.74
CA GLU A 193 21.16 -48.54 20.08
C GLU A 193 21.70 -47.65 18.97
N LEU A 194 21.01 -46.53 18.68
CA LEU A 194 21.47 -45.51 17.75
C LEU A 194 22.42 -44.54 18.43
N SER A 195 23.68 -44.50 17.99
CA SER A 195 24.67 -43.53 18.46
C SER A 195 24.50 -42.19 17.74
N LEU A 196 24.13 -41.18 18.50
CA LEU A 196 23.98 -39.83 17.94
C LEU A 196 25.34 -39.10 17.85
N PRO A 197 25.60 -38.31 16.79
CA PRO A 197 26.84 -37.59 16.62
C PRO A 197 26.99 -36.52 17.71
N ARG A 198 28.18 -36.35 18.23
CA ARG A 198 28.48 -35.31 19.23
C ARG A 198 28.87 -33.96 18.60
N GLU A 199 29.13 -33.99 17.32
CA GLU A 199 29.53 -32.83 16.52
C GLU A 199 28.93 -32.92 15.12
N TYR A 200 28.54 -31.78 14.56
CA TYR A 200 28.06 -31.65 13.18
C TYR A 200 28.53 -30.31 12.62
N GLU A 201 29.16 -30.28 11.44
CA GLU A 201 29.72 -29.07 10.79
C GLU A 201 30.61 -28.21 11.73
N GLY A 202 31.42 -28.82 12.59
CA GLY A 202 32.28 -28.10 13.54
C GLY A 202 31.57 -27.57 14.79
N HIS A 203 30.28 -27.87 14.97
CA HIS A 203 29.50 -27.46 16.12
C HIS A 203 29.23 -28.62 17.08
N ALA A 204 29.58 -28.44 18.37
CA ALA A 204 29.28 -29.41 19.40
C ALA A 204 27.77 -29.51 19.66
N LEU A 205 27.22 -30.72 19.63
CA LEU A 205 25.80 -30.99 19.80
C LEU A 205 25.48 -31.45 21.22
N ARG A 206 24.34 -31.02 21.73
CA ARG A 206 23.78 -31.50 23.01
C ARG A 206 22.33 -31.93 22.77
N TYR A 207 22.04 -33.14 23.15
CA TYR A 207 20.71 -33.73 23.03
C TYR A 207 19.98 -33.69 24.35
N ARG A 208 18.67 -33.43 24.28
CA ARG A 208 17.73 -33.61 25.38
C ARG A 208 16.40 -34.07 24.81
N GLU A 209 15.80 -35.04 25.48
CA GLU A 209 14.46 -35.45 25.10
C GLU A 209 13.44 -34.37 25.39
N LYS A 210 12.61 -34.02 24.40
CA LYS A 210 11.48 -33.12 24.61
C LYS A 210 10.38 -33.92 25.29
N LYS A 211 10.21 -33.75 26.62
CA LYS A 211 9.04 -34.30 27.32
C LYS A 211 7.76 -33.85 26.58
N ARG A 212 7.09 -34.80 25.95
CA ARG A 212 5.73 -34.55 25.45
C ARG A 212 4.88 -34.20 26.67
N SER A 213 4.33 -32.99 26.70
CA SER A 213 3.40 -32.58 27.74
C SER A 213 2.15 -33.47 27.59
N GLU A 214 2.00 -34.42 28.51
CA GLU A 214 0.81 -35.29 28.62
C GLU A 214 -0.43 -34.48 29.07
N ALA A 215 -0.27 -33.18 29.30
CA ALA A 215 -1.34 -32.30 29.73
C ALA A 215 -2.60 -32.38 28.85
N ARG A 216 -2.43 -32.69 27.54
CA ARG A 216 -3.59 -32.90 26.64
C ARG A 216 -4.34 -34.20 26.94
N LEU A 217 -3.61 -35.25 27.38
CA LEU A 217 -4.22 -36.53 27.77
C LEU A 217 -5.02 -36.35 29.05
N PHE A 218 -4.48 -35.62 30.03
CA PHE A 218 -5.16 -35.34 31.29
C PHE A 218 -6.38 -34.43 31.13
N LEU A 219 -6.36 -33.45 30.20
CA LEU A 219 -7.51 -32.63 29.87
C LEU A 219 -8.61 -33.45 29.18
N LEU A 220 -8.25 -34.37 28.28
CA LEU A 220 -9.22 -35.25 27.62
C LEU A 220 -9.83 -36.25 28.62
N LEU A 221 -9.05 -36.86 29.51
CA LEU A 221 -9.52 -37.77 30.56
C LEU A 221 -10.39 -37.01 31.59
N GLY A 222 -10.06 -35.79 31.94
CA GLY A 222 -10.85 -34.94 32.81
C GLY A 222 -12.20 -34.54 32.18
N ALA A 223 -12.23 -34.25 30.89
CA ALA A 223 -13.46 -33.94 30.17
C ALA A 223 -14.39 -35.18 30.03
N VAL A 224 -13.82 -36.36 29.79
CA VAL A 224 -14.59 -37.60 29.72
C VAL A 224 -15.13 -37.98 31.10
N ALA A 225 -14.34 -37.83 32.17
CA ALA A 225 -14.79 -38.07 33.53
C ALA A 225 -15.93 -37.11 33.93
N ALA A 226 -15.85 -35.82 33.57
CA ALA A 226 -16.90 -34.84 33.82
C ALA A 226 -18.22 -35.14 33.07
N LEU A 227 -18.13 -35.73 31.86
CA LEU A 227 -19.29 -36.18 31.08
C LEU A 227 -19.94 -37.44 31.63
N LEU A 228 -19.22 -38.25 32.36
CA LEU A 228 -19.76 -39.47 32.99
C LEU A 228 -20.44 -39.23 34.36
N PHE A 229 -20.24 -38.04 34.94
CA PHE A 229 -20.82 -37.61 36.22
C PHE A 229 -21.94 -36.56 36.09
N LEU A 230 -22.34 -36.18 34.87
CA LEU A 230 -23.54 -35.41 34.54
C LEU A 230 -24.65 -36.35 34.06
#